data_b0b5006c04626dd78e45f0a7974b6368
#
_entry.id   b0b5006c04626dd78e45f0a7974b6368
#
_cell.length_a   1.000
_cell.length_b   1.000
_cell.length_c   1.000
_cell.angle_alpha   90.00
_cell.angle_beta   90.00
_cell.angle_gamma   90.00
#
_symmetry.space_group_name_H-M   'P 1'
#
loop_
_entity.id
_entity.type
_entity.pdbx_description
1 polymer ?
#
loop_
_entity_poly.entity_id
_entity_poly.type
_entity_poly.pdbx_seq_one_letter_code
_entity_poly.pdbx_strand_id
1 'polypeptide(L)'
;MPLWLILPLSLALILPLGENATAALKEIPLPEPRLSGSMSLEEAIATRRSVRSFRKAPLELHELSQLLWAAQGITQGQAGFRAAPSAGATYPLEFYIAAGSVNDLPPGLYKHKAQGHELTELAKGDFRSALHDAALRQRCVKDAPVVIIIAAAYERTMARYGERGIRYVNMEAGHSAQNVCLQAVSLRLGSVVVGAFNDESVKRALSLPQNENPLYLIPIGRP
;
A
#
# COMPACT_ATOMS: atom_id res chain seq x y z
N MET A 1 -27.75 -26.01 -73.82
CA MET A 1 -27.25 -26.73 -72.64
C MET A 1 -26.29 -25.79 -71.89
N PRO A 2 -26.67 -25.20 -70.76
CA PRO A 2 -25.73 -24.40 -69.97
C PRO A 2 -25.08 -25.25 -68.89
N LEU A 3 -23.72 -25.18 -68.82
CA LEU A 3 -22.86 -25.73 -67.77
C LEU A 3 -23.05 -24.94 -66.48
N TRP A 4 -23.39 -25.63 -65.41
CA TRP A 4 -23.39 -25.07 -64.06
C TRP A 4 -22.02 -25.22 -63.42
N LEU A 5 -21.30 -24.09 -63.20
CA LEU A 5 -20.08 -24.06 -62.39
C LEU A 5 -20.47 -24.18 -60.93
N ILE A 6 -20.05 -25.23 -60.27
CA ILE A 6 -20.14 -25.41 -58.81
C ILE A 6 -18.85 -24.81 -58.24
N LEU A 7 -18.96 -23.67 -57.52
CA LEU A 7 -17.88 -23.10 -56.67
C LEU A 7 -17.83 -23.85 -55.33
N PRO A 8 -16.66 -24.22 -54.82
CA PRO A 8 -16.53 -24.81 -53.49
C PRO A 8 -16.72 -23.75 -52.43
N LEU A 9 -17.58 -24.01 -51.49
CA LEU A 9 -17.83 -23.22 -50.26
C LEU A 9 -16.63 -23.42 -49.30
N SER A 10 -15.76 -22.45 -49.20
CA SER A 10 -14.66 -22.47 -48.20
C SER A 10 -15.26 -22.28 -46.80
N LEU A 11 -15.28 -23.33 -46.03
CA LEU A 11 -15.62 -23.29 -44.59
C LEU A 11 -14.46 -22.64 -43.82
N ALA A 12 -14.57 -21.35 -43.50
CA ALA A 12 -13.63 -20.67 -42.64
C ALA A 12 -13.78 -21.18 -41.20
N LEU A 13 -12.78 -21.90 -40.72
CA LEU A 13 -12.69 -22.37 -39.33
C LEU A 13 -12.45 -21.14 -38.44
N ILE A 14 -13.49 -20.66 -37.77
CA ILE A 14 -13.39 -19.62 -36.76
C ILE A 14 -12.80 -20.29 -35.51
N LEU A 15 -11.50 -20.11 -35.30
CA LEU A 15 -10.85 -20.45 -34.02
C LEU A 15 -11.40 -19.51 -32.92
N PRO A 16 -11.81 -20.03 -31.77
CA PRO A 16 -12.24 -19.17 -30.66
C PRO A 16 -11.05 -18.34 -30.22
N LEU A 17 -11.22 -17.02 -30.17
CA LEU A 17 -10.31 -16.10 -29.52
C LEU A 17 -10.16 -16.55 -28.07
N GLY A 18 -8.95 -16.94 -27.70
CA GLY A 18 -8.62 -17.37 -26.34
C GLY A 18 -9.10 -16.33 -25.34
N GLU A 19 -9.96 -16.74 -24.43
CA GLU A 19 -10.27 -15.98 -23.23
C GLU A 19 -8.96 -15.68 -22.50
N ASN A 20 -8.55 -14.42 -22.49
CA ASN A 20 -7.52 -13.94 -21.58
C ASN A 20 -8.10 -14.10 -20.17
N ALA A 21 -7.89 -15.26 -19.57
CA ALA A 21 -8.13 -15.46 -18.15
C ALA A 21 -7.28 -14.44 -17.40
N THR A 22 -7.88 -13.35 -16.95
CA THR A 22 -7.28 -12.43 -16.01
C THR A 22 -6.97 -13.27 -14.77
N ALA A 23 -5.71 -13.64 -14.58
CA ALA A 23 -5.30 -14.41 -13.40
C ALA A 23 -5.78 -13.64 -12.17
N ALA A 24 -6.57 -14.30 -11.32
CA ALA A 24 -7.04 -13.69 -10.09
C ALA A 24 -5.82 -13.25 -9.26
N LEU A 25 -5.83 -12.01 -8.78
CA LEU A 25 -4.76 -11.48 -7.94
C LEU A 25 -4.69 -12.33 -6.66
N LYS A 26 -3.46 -12.63 -6.23
CA LYS A 26 -3.23 -13.45 -5.05
C LYS A 26 -3.51 -12.62 -3.80
N GLU A 27 -4.44 -13.09 -2.98
CA GLU A 27 -4.72 -12.53 -1.67
C GLU A 27 -3.92 -13.27 -0.60
N ILE A 28 -3.35 -12.52 0.34
CA ILE A 28 -2.51 -13.02 1.43
C ILE A 28 -3.11 -12.51 2.74
N PRO A 29 -3.72 -13.39 3.55
CA PRO A 29 -4.25 -12.98 4.86
C PRO A 29 -3.09 -12.54 5.76
N LEU A 30 -3.31 -11.46 6.51
CA LEU A 30 -2.35 -10.98 7.49
C LEU A 30 -2.64 -11.60 8.86
N PRO A 31 -1.62 -11.79 9.70
CA PRO A 31 -1.83 -12.16 11.10
C PRO A 31 -2.74 -11.16 11.82
N GLU A 32 -3.58 -11.67 12.72
CA GLU A 32 -4.47 -10.85 13.54
C GLU A 32 -3.70 -9.80 14.35
N PRO A 33 -4.16 -8.54 14.41
CA PRO A 33 -3.50 -7.49 15.15
C PRO A 33 -3.67 -7.67 16.66
N ARG A 34 -2.64 -7.31 17.41
CA ARG A 34 -2.70 -7.26 18.88
C ARG A 34 -3.32 -5.94 19.32
N LEU A 35 -4.23 -6.02 20.29
CA LEU A 35 -4.89 -4.84 20.87
C LEU A 35 -4.21 -4.33 22.15
N SER A 36 -3.15 -5.00 22.60
CA SER A 36 -2.33 -4.60 23.75
C SER A 36 -0.85 -4.77 23.43
N GLY A 37 -0.03 -3.95 24.06
CA GLY A 37 1.45 -3.98 23.92
C GLY A 37 2.12 -3.76 25.27
N SER A 38 3.45 -3.93 25.31
CA SER A 38 4.28 -3.73 26.51
C SER A 38 4.76 -2.30 26.70
N MET A 39 4.69 -1.46 25.67
CA MET A 39 5.10 -0.06 25.70
C MET A 39 3.88 0.84 25.90
N SER A 40 3.94 1.83 26.79
CA SER A 40 2.88 2.80 26.93
C SER A 40 2.83 3.76 25.75
N LEU A 41 1.66 4.39 25.54
CA LEU A 41 1.51 5.42 24.51
C LEU A 41 2.47 6.61 24.77
N GLU A 42 2.59 7.02 26.04
CA GLU A 42 3.47 8.11 26.47
C GLU A 42 4.94 7.81 26.17
N GLU A 43 5.38 6.58 26.43
CA GLU A 43 6.73 6.12 26.10
C GLU A 43 6.97 6.13 24.59
N ALA A 44 6.01 5.63 23.80
CA ALA A 44 6.09 5.63 22.35
C ALA A 44 6.18 7.07 21.79
N ILE A 45 5.38 8.00 22.30
CA ILE A 45 5.43 9.42 21.92
C ILE A 45 6.76 10.05 22.31
N ALA A 46 7.24 9.81 23.54
CA ALA A 46 8.48 10.39 24.05
C ALA A 46 9.73 9.90 23.32
N THR A 47 9.71 8.63 22.86
CA THR A 47 10.91 7.99 22.27
C THR A 47 10.90 7.96 20.75
N ARG A 48 9.75 8.19 20.09
CA ARG A 48 9.67 8.23 18.62
C ARG A 48 10.69 9.21 18.01
N ARG A 49 11.52 8.72 17.12
CA ARG A 49 12.45 9.52 16.30
C ARG A 49 12.36 9.10 14.84
N SER A 50 12.72 10.01 13.92
CA SER A 50 12.90 9.69 12.50
C SER A 50 14.21 8.93 12.29
N VAL A 51 14.11 7.63 12.05
CA VAL A 51 15.24 6.72 11.81
C VAL A 51 15.44 6.57 10.30
N ARG A 52 16.66 6.83 9.82
CA ARG A 52 17.01 6.81 8.38
C ARG A 52 18.10 5.80 8.03
N SER A 53 18.60 5.08 9.03
CA SER A 53 19.57 4.00 8.84
C SER A 53 19.02 2.73 9.46
N PHE A 54 19.06 1.64 8.71
CA PHE A 54 18.49 0.37 9.13
C PHE A 54 19.54 -0.74 9.05
N ARG A 55 19.49 -1.66 10.00
CA ARG A 55 20.24 -2.91 9.93
C ARG A 55 19.69 -3.79 8.83
N LYS A 56 20.56 -4.62 8.23
CA LYS A 56 20.16 -5.63 7.25
C LYS A 56 19.48 -6.82 7.95
N ALA A 57 18.25 -6.61 8.40
CA ALA A 57 17.44 -7.62 9.06
C ALA A 57 16.01 -7.56 8.52
N PRO A 58 15.34 -8.70 8.33
CA PRO A 58 13.97 -8.73 7.85
C PRO A 58 13.00 -8.20 8.91
N LEU A 59 11.82 -7.77 8.46
CA LEU A 59 10.64 -7.66 9.30
C LEU A 59 9.93 -9.02 9.35
N GLU A 60 9.22 -9.23 10.46
CA GLU A 60 8.26 -10.34 10.55
C GLU A 60 6.91 -9.93 9.94
N LEU A 61 6.19 -10.88 9.34
CA LEU A 61 4.88 -10.61 8.74
C LEU A 61 3.88 -10.05 9.76
N HIS A 62 3.93 -10.51 11.00
CA HIS A 62 3.06 -10.00 12.08
C HIS A 62 3.40 -8.55 12.48
N GLU A 63 4.65 -8.10 12.31
CA GLU A 63 5.02 -6.69 12.53
C GLU A 63 4.45 -5.81 11.42
N LEU A 64 4.56 -6.24 10.16
CA LEU A 64 3.94 -5.53 9.04
C LEU A 64 2.42 -5.46 9.20
N SER A 65 1.78 -6.57 9.57
CA SER A 65 0.35 -6.63 9.87
C SER A 65 -0.06 -5.58 10.90
N GLN A 66 0.65 -5.54 12.03
CA GLN A 66 0.38 -4.60 13.13
C GLN A 66 0.52 -3.14 12.69
N LEU A 67 1.53 -2.82 11.86
CA LEU A 67 1.74 -1.48 11.31
C LEU A 67 0.58 -1.06 10.39
N LEU A 68 0.11 -1.96 9.54
CA LEU A 68 -1.00 -1.70 8.62
C LEU A 68 -2.33 -1.55 9.36
N TRP A 69 -2.55 -2.35 10.40
CA TRP A 69 -3.70 -2.18 11.27
C TRP A 69 -3.67 -0.83 11.99
N ALA A 70 -2.53 -0.42 12.55
CA ALA A 70 -2.39 0.89 13.19
C ALA A 70 -2.63 2.04 12.21
N ALA A 71 -2.24 1.88 10.94
CA ALA A 71 -2.48 2.88 9.90
C ALA A 71 -3.96 3.14 9.65
N GLN A 72 -4.72 2.08 9.31
CA GLN A 72 -6.12 2.20 8.88
C GLN A 72 -6.93 0.90 9.08
N GLY A 73 -6.50 0.02 10.00
CA GLY A 73 -7.23 -1.20 10.32
C GLY A 73 -8.62 -0.91 10.87
N ILE A 74 -9.54 -1.85 10.69
CA ILE A 74 -10.89 -1.77 11.22
C ILE A 74 -10.84 -2.05 12.73
N THR A 75 -11.37 -1.12 13.53
CA THR A 75 -11.39 -1.21 14.99
C THR A 75 -12.77 -1.56 15.54
N GLN A 76 -13.82 -1.31 14.74
CA GLN A 76 -15.19 -1.66 15.09
C GLN A 76 -15.90 -2.22 13.85
N GLY A 77 -15.96 -3.55 13.75
CA GLY A 77 -16.36 -4.28 12.55
C GLY A 77 -17.71 -3.89 11.95
N GLN A 78 -18.77 -3.82 12.78
CA GLN A 78 -20.13 -3.50 12.29
C GLN A 78 -20.25 -2.06 11.76
N ALA A 79 -19.56 -1.10 12.39
CA ALA A 79 -19.60 0.30 11.99
C ALA A 79 -18.51 0.66 10.94
N GLY A 80 -17.56 -0.23 10.69
CA GLY A 80 -16.45 -0.01 9.77
C GLY A 80 -15.48 1.09 10.19
N PHE A 81 -15.48 1.49 11.47
CA PHE A 81 -14.55 2.50 11.99
C PHE A 81 -13.12 1.99 11.95
N ARG A 82 -12.19 2.92 11.68
CA ARG A 82 -10.77 2.61 11.48
C ARG A 82 -9.88 3.23 12.56
N ALA A 83 -8.64 2.75 12.64
CA ALA A 83 -7.65 3.22 13.60
C ALA A 83 -7.32 4.72 13.47
N ALA A 84 -7.31 5.26 12.25
CA ALA A 84 -7.19 6.69 12.03
C ALA A 84 -8.56 7.31 11.69
N PRO A 85 -8.86 8.52 12.22
CA PRO A 85 -10.10 9.21 11.91
C PRO A 85 -10.13 9.68 10.46
N SER A 86 -11.30 9.60 9.82
CA SER A 86 -11.53 10.05 8.46
C SER A 86 -12.70 11.03 8.39
N ALA A 87 -12.55 12.13 7.66
CA ALA A 87 -13.59 13.13 7.50
C ALA A 87 -14.83 12.51 6.84
N GLY A 88 -15.96 12.51 7.57
CA GLY A 88 -17.21 11.91 7.11
C GLY A 88 -17.15 10.42 6.83
N ALA A 89 -16.17 9.70 7.38
CA ALA A 89 -15.88 8.29 7.14
C ALA A 89 -15.73 7.97 5.63
N THR A 90 -15.11 8.85 4.86
CA THR A 90 -14.92 8.69 3.41
C THR A 90 -13.75 7.78 3.05
N TYR A 91 -12.81 7.58 3.98
CA TYR A 91 -11.64 6.70 3.88
C TYR A 91 -10.90 6.78 2.52
N PRO A 92 -10.37 7.96 2.16
CA PRO A 92 -9.73 8.19 0.87
C PRO A 92 -8.36 7.55 0.74
N LEU A 93 -7.74 7.10 1.84
CA LEU A 93 -6.38 6.59 1.84
C LEU A 93 -6.29 5.15 1.35
N GLU A 94 -5.27 4.91 0.53
CA GLU A 94 -4.86 3.61 0.03
C GLU A 94 -3.43 3.31 0.48
N PHE A 95 -3.17 2.06 0.87
CA PHE A 95 -1.87 1.66 1.39
C PHE A 95 -1.23 0.64 0.47
N TYR A 96 -0.04 0.99 -0.03
CA TYR A 96 0.81 0.11 -0.82
C TYR A 96 2.04 -0.28 -0.02
N ILE A 97 2.56 -1.45 -0.28
CA ILE A 97 3.71 -2.00 0.43
C ILE A 97 4.73 -2.47 -0.59
N ALA A 98 5.88 -1.81 -0.64
CA ALA A 98 7.06 -2.32 -1.33
C ALA A 98 7.86 -3.17 -0.34
N ALA A 99 7.62 -4.48 -0.38
CA ALA A 99 8.31 -5.45 0.45
C ALA A 99 9.61 -5.88 -0.24
N GLY A 100 10.73 -5.79 0.46
CA GLY A 100 12.02 -6.28 -0.02
C GLY A 100 12.60 -7.38 0.86
N SER A 101 12.36 -7.33 2.19
CA SER A 101 12.86 -8.32 3.13
C SER A 101 11.89 -8.44 4.31
N VAL A 102 10.86 -9.25 4.13
CA VAL A 102 9.86 -9.59 5.14
C VAL A 102 9.75 -11.11 5.19
N ASN A 103 9.87 -11.72 6.38
CA ASN A 103 9.71 -13.15 6.53
C ASN A 103 8.29 -13.56 6.14
N ASP A 104 8.15 -14.68 5.47
CA ASP A 104 6.88 -15.24 4.96
C ASP A 104 6.15 -14.35 3.92
N LEU A 105 6.81 -13.30 3.39
CA LEU A 105 6.28 -12.48 2.31
C LEU A 105 7.35 -12.28 1.23
N PRO A 106 7.17 -12.80 0.01
CA PRO A 106 8.11 -12.60 -1.08
C PRO A 106 8.34 -11.12 -1.40
N PRO A 107 9.53 -10.74 -1.95
CA PRO A 107 9.72 -9.40 -2.47
C PRO A 107 8.66 -9.07 -3.52
N GLY A 108 7.97 -7.95 -3.34
CA GLY A 108 6.84 -7.57 -4.20
C GLY A 108 6.24 -6.22 -3.87
N LEU A 109 5.31 -5.83 -4.74
CA LEU A 109 4.39 -4.73 -4.50
C LEU A 109 3.03 -5.30 -4.11
N TYR A 110 2.52 -4.83 -2.99
CA TYR A 110 1.24 -5.26 -2.43
C TYR A 110 0.34 -4.07 -2.15
N LYS A 111 -0.98 -4.29 -2.16
CA LYS A 111 -1.99 -3.34 -1.69
C LYS A 111 -2.68 -3.92 -0.46
N HIS A 112 -2.77 -3.14 0.61
CA HIS A 112 -3.49 -3.54 1.82
C HIS A 112 -4.98 -3.31 1.66
N LYS A 113 -5.78 -4.30 2.01
CA LYS A 113 -7.22 -4.21 2.17
C LYS A 113 -7.55 -4.21 3.66
N ALA A 114 -8.07 -3.09 4.15
CA ALA A 114 -8.50 -3.01 5.55
C ALA A 114 -9.67 -3.95 5.85
N GLN A 115 -10.59 -4.10 4.89
CA GLN A 115 -11.62 -5.14 4.95
C GLN A 115 -10.96 -6.50 4.69
N GLY A 116 -11.12 -7.43 5.60
CA GLY A 116 -10.48 -8.74 5.54
C GLY A 116 -9.05 -8.76 6.09
N HIS A 117 -8.42 -7.60 6.35
CA HIS A 117 -7.04 -7.49 6.84
C HIS A 117 -6.07 -8.36 6.05
N GLU A 118 -5.93 -8.07 4.77
CA GLU A 118 -5.19 -8.87 3.81
C GLU A 118 -4.36 -8.01 2.86
N LEU A 119 -3.39 -8.62 2.19
CA LEU A 119 -2.62 -8.04 1.10
C LEU A 119 -3.05 -8.64 -0.23
N THR A 120 -3.23 -7.79 -1.24
CA THR A 120 -3.33 -8.20 -2.65
C THR A 120 -1.96 -8.08 -3.28
N GLU A 121 -1.39 -9.17 -3.82
CA GLU A 121 -0.14 -9.13 -4.60
C GLU A 121 -0.41 -8.45 -5.95
N LEU A 122 0.22 -7.30 -6.19
CA LEU A 122 0.07 -6.54 -7.44
C LEU A 122 1.19 -6.88 -8.43
N ALA A 123 2.42 -7.05 -7.93
CA ALA A 123 3.57 -7.39 -8.77
C ALA A 123 4.69 -8.02 -7.93
N LYS A 124 5.45 -8.93 -8.56
CA LYS A 124 6.64 -9.56 -7.97
C LYS A 124 7.87 -8.70 -8.23
N GLY A 125 8.86 -8.80 -7.33
CA GLY A 125 10.14 -8.11 -7.46
C GLY A 125 10.34 -7.02 -6.43
N ASP A 126 11.54 -6.42 -6.42
CA ASP A 126 11.91 -5.39 -5.45
C ASP A 126 11.72 -3.99 -6.02
N PHE A 127 10.74 -3.26 -5.53
CA PHE A 127 10.39 -1.91 -5.98
C PHE A 127 11.13 -0.80 -5.24
N ARG A 128 11.92 -1.11 -4.20
CA ARG A 128 12.58 -0.11 -3.35
C ARG A 128 13.62 0.72 -4.11
N SER A 129 14.30 0.14 -5.10
CA SER A 129 15.23 0.88 -5.95
C SER A 129 14.53 1.93 -6.81
N ALA A 130 13.41 1.59 -7.43
CA ALA A 130 12.62 2.54 -8.23
C ALA A 130 12.04 3.66 -7.35
N LEU A 131 11.56 3.30 -6.15
CA LEU A 131 11.09 4.29 -5.16
C LEU A 131 12.21 5.20 -4.66
N HIS A 132 13.41 4.67 -4.43
CA HIS A 132 14.59 5.46 -4.06
C HIS A 132 14.90 6.52 -5.12
N ASP A 133 14.88 6.16 -6.40
CA ASP A 133 15.15 7.09 -7.49
C ASP A 133 14.06 8.18 -7.57
N ALA A 134 12.78 7.80 -7.38
CA ALA A 134 11.66 8.74 -7.31
C ALA A 134 11.73 9.66 -6.06
N ALA A 135 12.27 9.15 -4.96
CA ALA A 135 12.39 9.85 -3.69
C ALA A 135 13.71 10.61 -3.53
N LEU A 136 14.18 11.29 -4.57
CA LEU A 136 15.38 12.13 -4.55
C LEU A 136 16.62 11.38 -4.05
N ARG A 137 16.71 10.09 -4.31
CA ARG A 137 17.78 9.18 -3.91
C ARG A 137 18.00 9.10 -2.39
N GLN A 138 16.94 9.23 -1.60
CA GLN A 138 17.01 9.05 -0.16
C GLN A 138 17.29 7.59 0.20
N ARG A 139 18.47 7.30 0.74
CA ARG A 139 18.96 5.94 1.01
C ARG A 139 18.03 5.14 1.92
N CYS A 140 17.39 5.79 2.89
CA CYS A 140 16.44 5.11 3.78
C CYS A 140 15.32 4.37 3.03
N VAL A 141 14.90 4.86 1.85
CA VAL A 141 13.88 4.20 1.03
C VAL A 141 14.39 2.88 0.45
N LYS A 142 15.65 2.85 0.00
CA LYS A 142 16.27 1.65 -0.60
C LYS A 142 16.70 0.65 0.47
N ASP A 143 17.25 1.16 1.58
CA ASP A 143 17.90 0.34 2.61
C ASP A 143 16.90 -0.30 3.59
N ALA A 144 15.68 0.24 3.70
CA ALA A 144 14.62 -0.32 4.55
C ALA A 144 14.15 -1.69 4.03
N PRO A 145 13.90 -2.69 4.89
CA PRO A 145 13.31 -3.97 4.50
C PRO A 145 11.90 -3.84 3.92
N VAL A 146 11.16 -2.80 4.29
CA VAL A 146 9.82 -2.49 3.75
C VAL A 146 9.62 -0.98 3.67
N VAL A 147 8.88 -0.54 2.65
CA VAL A 147 8.37 0.83 2.55
C VAL A 147 6.85 0.74 2.47
N ILE A 148 6.15 1.42 3.39
CA ILE A 148 4.70 1.64 3.31
C ILE A 148 4.48 2.95 2.54
N ILE A 149 3.64 2.91 1.51
CA ILE A 149 3.26 4.07 0.72
C ILE A 149 1.81 4.42 1.06
N ILE A 150 1.58 5.67 1.45
CA ILE A 150 0.23 6.20 1.62
C ILE A 150 -0.11 6.99 0.36
N ALA A 151 -1.12 6.54 -0.36
CA ALA A 151 -1.72 7.25 -1.47
C ALA A 151 -3.16 7.65 -1.13
N ALA A 152 -3.75 8.56 -1.90
CA ALA A 152 -5.11 9.01 -1.66
C ALA A 152 -5.91 9.17 -2.96
N ALA A 153 -7.17 8.73 -2.92
CA ALA A 153 -8.22 9.04 -3.88
C ALA A 153 -9.03 10.24 -3.35
N TYR A 154 -8.59 11.44 -3.68
CA TYR A 154 -9.15 12.70 -3.16
C TYR A 154 -10.64 12.84 -3.42
N GLU A 155 -11.12 12.33 -4.54
CA GLU A 155 -12.50 12.46 -5.01
C GLU A 155 -13.50 11.88 -3.99
N ARG A 156 -13.11 10.85 -3.24
CA ARG A 156 -13.97 10.25 -2.19
C ARG A 156 -14.39 11.27 -1.14
N THR A 157 -13.46 12.11 -0.71
CA THR A 157 -13.72 13.15 0.30
C THR A 157 -14.25 14.43 -0.34
N MET A 158 -13.75 14.79 -1.53
CA MET A 158 -14.20 15.95 -2.26
C MET A 158 -15.67 15.85 -2.70
N ALA A 159 -16.17 14.65 -3.01
CA ALA A 159 -17.58 14.42 -3.31
C ALA A 159 -18.52 14.94 -2.19
N ARG A 160 -18.04 14.92 -0.92
CA ARG A 160 -18.81 15.42 0.23
C ARG A 160 -18.48 16.84 0.64
N TYR A 161 -17.22 17.27 0.49
CA TYR A 161 -16.71 18.50 1.08
C TYR A 161 -16.16 19.51 0.04
N GLY A 162 -16.31 19.22 -1.26
CA GLY A 162 -15.73 20.03 -2.33
C GLY A 162 -14.21 20.14 -2.19
N GLU A 163 -13.63 21.25 -2.61
CA GLU A 163 -12.18 21.50 -2.51
C GLU A 163 -11.63 21.46 -1.09
N ARG A 164 -12.48 21.73 -0.08
CA ARG A 164 -12.08 21.61 1.32
C ARG A 164 -11.64 20.17 1.67
N GLY A 165 -12.17 19.18 0.95
CA GLY A 165 -11.82 17.77 1.09
C GLY A 165 -10.33 17.50 0.92
N ILE A 166 -9.64 18.23 0.04
CA ILE A 166 -8.19 18.08 -0.16
C ILE A 166 -7.42 18.25 1.16
N ARG A 167 -7.75 19.30 1.93
CA ARG A 167 -7.12 19.53 3.23
C ARG A 167 -7.41 18.41 4.23
N TYR A 168 -8.63 17.89 4.23
CA TYR A 168 -9.02 16.82 5.15
C TYR A 168 -8.28 15.52 4.85
N VAL A 169 -8.11 15.19 3.57
CA VAL A 169 -7.30 14.03 3.13
C VAL A 169 -5.86 14.14 3.61
N ASN A 170 -5.23 15.32 3.44
CA ASN A 170 -3.86 15.53 3.87
C ASN A 170 -3.70 15.44 5.41
N MET A 171 -4.69 15.91 6.18
CA MET A 171 -4.71 15.73 7.63
C MET A 171 -4.84 14.26 8.01
N GLU A 172 -5.73 13.51 7.35
CA GLU A 172 -5.92 12.07 7.57
C GLU A 172 -4.64 11.28 7.30
N ALA A 173 -3.93 11.61 6.22
CA ALA A 173 -2.63 10.98 5.90
C ALA A 173 -1.61 11.20 7.04
N GLY A 174 -1.58 12.40 7.63
CA GLY A 174 -0.75 12.70 8.79
C GLY A 174 -1.12 11.89 10.03
N HIS A 175 -2.43 11.73 10.31
CA HIS A 175 -2.92 10.90 11.43
C HIS A 175 -2.48 9.44 11.26
N SER A 176 -2.71 8.88 10.07
CA SER A 176 -2.34 7.51 9.76
C SER A 176 -0.82 7.28 9.81
N ALA A 177 -0.04 8.19 9.22
CA ALA A 177 1.42 8.12 9.28
C ALA A 177 1.96 8.16 10.71
N GLN A 178 1.38 9.01 11.58
CA GLN A 178 1.77 9.08 12.99
C GLN A 178 1.44 7.77 13.73
N ASN A 179 0.29 7.16 13.46
CA ASN A 179 -0.05 5.86 14.03
C ASN A 179 1.00 4.80 13.65
N VAL A 180 1.39 4.74 12.35
CA VAL A 180 2.47 3.85 11.90
C VAL A 180 3.77 4.09 12.66
N CYS A 181 4.17 5.37 12.84
CA CYS A 181 5.41 5.72 13.53
C CYS A 181 5.38 5.32 15.01
N LEU A 182 4.28 5.52 15.72
CA LEU A 182 4.14 5.13 17.12
C LEU A 182 4.11 3.61 17.27
N GLN A 183 3.40 2.93 16.38
CA GLN A 183 3.37 1.47 16.37
C GLN A 183 4.74 0.87 16.05
N ALA A 184 5.51 1.48 15.13
CA ALA A 184 6.87 1.05 14.83
C ALA A 184 7.76 1.11 16.08
N VAL A 185 7.71 2.21 16.84
CA VAL A 185 8.45 2.34 18.11
C VAL A 185 8.04 1.27 19.11
N SER A 186 6.74 1.03 19.27
CA SER A 186 6.21 -0.01 20.16
C SER A 186 6.70 -1.42 19.77
N LEU A 187 6.97 -1.64 18.49
CA LEU A 187 7.56 -2.89 17.94
C LEU A 187 9.09 -2.86 17.94
N ARG A 188 9.74 -1.83 18.54
CA ARG A 188 11.19 -1.61 18.50
C ARG A 188 11.75 -1.51 17.08
N LEU A 189 10.95 -0.97 16.16
CA LEU A 189 11.32 -0.64 14.80
C LEU A 189 11.59 0.87 14.67
N GLY A 190 12.45 1.21 13.72
CA GLY A 190 12.66 2.58 13.27
C GLY A 190 11.82 2.89 12.03
N SER A 191 11.36 4.13 11.92
CA SER A 191 10.63 4.62 10.75
C SER A 191 10.93 6.09 10.49
N VAL A 192 10.68 6.53 9.26
CA VAL A 192 10.68 7.94 8.90
C VAL A 192 9.59 8.23 7.88
N VAL A 193 8.89 9.34 8.03
CA VAL A 193 7.91 9.81 7.05
C VAL A 193 8.63 10.67 6.01
N VAL A 194 8.59 10.25 4.76
CA VAL A 194 9.20 10.95 3.61
C VAL A 194 8.08 11.54 2.77
N GLY A 195 8.03 12.87 2.67
CA GLY A 195 7.13 13.62 1.77
C GLY A 195 7.87 14.25 0.59
N ALA A 196 9.20 14.16 0.54
CA ALA A 196 9.99 14.74 -0.52
C ALA A 196 10.32 13.69 -1.60
N PHE A 197 9.51 13.63 -2.64
CA PHE A 197 9.66 12.76 -3.80
C PHE A 197 9.00 13.40 -5.04
N ASN A 198 9.20 12.80 -6.21
CA ASN A 198 8.48 13.18 -7.42
C ASN A 198 7.24 12.29 -7.55
N ASP A 199 6.05 12.88 -7.44
CA ASP A 199 4.76 12.17 -7.41
C ASP A 199 4.56 11.31 -8.66
N GLU A 200 4.81 11.86 -9.85
CA GLU A 200 4.65 11.14 -11.11
C GLU A 200 5.63 9.98 -11.25
N SER A 201 6.83 10.11 -10.68
CA SER A 201 7.81 9.02 -10.68
C SER A 201 7.40 7.90 -9.73
N VAL A 202 6.81 8.22 -8.56
CA VAL A 202 6.23 7.22 -7.65
C VAL A 202 5.04 6.53 -8.29
N LYS A 203 4.12 7.30 -8.92
CA LYS A 203 2.98 6.73 -9.65
C LYS A 203 3.42 5.73 -10.72
N ARG A 204 4.41 6.11 -11.54
CA ARG A 204 4.96 5.21 -12.57
C ARG A 204 5.64 3.98 -11.97
N ALA A 205 6.48 4.16 -10.93
CA ALA A 205 7.22 3.07 -10.30
C ALA A 205 6.30 1.99 -9.72
N LEU A 206 5.13 2.39 -9.20
CA LEU A 206 4.16 1.51 -8.57
C LEU A 206 2.94 1.20 -9.47
N SER A 207 2.87 1.76 -10.67
CA SER A 207 1.71 1.66 -11.56
C SER A 207 0.40 2.03 -10.84
N LEU A 208 0.42 3.12 -10.05
CA LEU A 208 -0.75 3.57 -9.32
C LEU A 208 -1.88 4.00 -10.29
N PRO A 209 -3.15 3.78 -9.91
CA PRO A 209 -4.29 4.35 -10.63
C PRO A 209 -4.15 5.87 -10.77
N GLN A 210 -4.65 6.44 -11.87
CA GLN A 210 -4.51 7.87 -12.15
C GLN A 210 -5.12 8.77 -11.06
N ASN A 211 -6.21 8.32 -10.46
CA ASN A 211 -6.91 9.03 -9.38
C ASN A 211 -6.30 8.80 -7.98
N GLU A 212 -5.24 8.01 -7.86
CA GLU A 212 -4.53 7.82 -6.59
C GLU A 212 -3.22 8.61 -6.59
N ASN A 213 -3.05 9.47 -5.59
CA ASN A 213 -1.91 10.38 -5.48
C ASN A 213 -1.05 9.99 -4.28
N PRO A 214 0.26 9.73 -4.44
CA PRO A 214 1.14 9.39 -3.32
C PRO A 214 1.32 10.62 -2.41
N LEU A 215 1.22 10.40 -1.10
CA LEU A 215 1.36 11.44 -0.07
C LEU A 215 2.57 11.22 0.81
N TYR A 216 2.86 9.98 1.18
CA TYR A 216 4.01 9.63 2.01
C TYR A 216 4.64 8.31 1.57
N LEU A 217 5.96 8.24 1.68
CA LEU A 217 6.71 7.00 1.74
C LEU A 217 7.20 6.83 3.18
N ILE A 218 6.99 5.67 3.77
CA ILE A 218 7.38 5.38 5.15
C ILE A 218 8.31 4.16 5.15
N PRO A 219 9.63 4.36 4.99
CA PRO A 219 10.61 3.32 5.19
C PRO A 219 10.61 2.85 6.65
N ILE A 220 10.62 1.54 6.87
CA ILE A 220 10.58 0.92 8.20
C ILE A 220 11.57 -0.23 8.25
N GLY A 221 12.30 -0.33 9.37
CA GLY A 221 13.29 -1.40 9.59
C GLY A 221 13.81 -1.42 11.01
N ARG A 222 14.73 -2.32 11.31
CA ARG A 222 15.44 -2.37 12.59
C ARG A 222 16.43 -1.19 12.67
N PRO A 223 16.45 -0.39 13.76
CA PRO A 223 17.40 0.72 13.92
C PRO A 223 18.82 0.25 14.18
#